data_e1e403380185b384e45ad10de9b95c44
#
_entry.id   e1e403380185b384e45ad10de9b95c44
#
_cell.length_a   1.000
_cell.length_b   1.000
_cell.length_c   1.000
_cell.angle_alpha   90.00
_cell.angle_beta   90.00
_cell.angle_gamma   90.00
#
_symmetry.space_group_name_H-M   'P 1'
#
loop_
_entity.id
_entity.type
_entity.pdbx_description
1 polymer ?
#
loop_
_entity_poly.entity_id
_entity_poly.type
_entity_poly.pdbx_seq_one_letter_code
_entity_poly.pdbx_strand_id
1 'polypeptide(L)'
;MNIAATPTVTTGPLPASRKIYIRGDVHPEICVPMREISLHPTSGEPPVTVYDSSGPYTDAAHIVAIDVGLPRLRESWIKARGDVELYEGRIIKPEDNGFATGEWLTPEFPLHNTPLKAKPGRAVTQLAYARAGIITPEMEFVAIRENLGRQAAREPLVRDGESFGAQVPDFVTPEFVRREVAEGRAIIPANINHPESEPMIIGRNFLVKINANIGNSAVTSSMAEEVEKMVWAIRWGADTVMDLSTGRNIHNIRDWIIRNSPVPIGTVPLYQALEKVNGIAEDLSWEVYRDTLIEQAEQGVDYFTIHAGLRLAYIPLTVNRVTGIVSRGGSIMAKWCLHHHKESFLYEHFEEICEIAQAYDVSFSLGDGLRPGSIADANDAAQFAELETLGELTKIAWAKDCQVMIEGPGHVPMHKIKANMDKKLAVCGEAPFYTLGPLTTDIAPGYDHITSGIGAAMIGWFGTAMLCYVTPKEHLGLPDRNDVKVGVITYKIAAHAADLAKGHPAAQMRDDALSRARFEFRWEDQFNLSLDPETARSMHDETLPKEAHKVAHFCSMCGPKFCSMRISHDIRAEAQKEGLEAMAARYRHGGDLYIPIAEAAKTPTGE
;
A
#
# COMPACT_ATOMS: atom_id res chain seq x y z
N MET A 1 -36.18 23.17 4.54
CA MET A 1 -35.42 21.96 4.16
C MET A 1 -34.05 22.46 3.72
N ASN A 2 -33.04 22.38 4.58
CA ASN A 2 -31.67 22.55 4.13
C ASN A 2 -31.31 21.29 3.34
N ILE A 3 -31.18 21.43 2.03
CA ILE A 3 -30.52 20.42 1.20
C ILE A 3 -29.08 20.44 1.72
N ALA A 4 -28.71 19.44 2.50
CA ALA A 4 -27.32 19.25 2.87
C ALA A 4 -26.52 19.21 1.56
N ALA A 5 -25.55 20.10 1.41
CA ALA A 5 -24.71 20.12 0.23
C ALA A 5 -24.05 18.74 0.11
N THR A 6 -24.14 18.14 -1.08
CA THR A 6 -23.47 16.87 -1.37
C THR A 6 -22.01 17.02 -0.98
N PRO A 7 -21.45 16.12 -0.16
CA PRO A 7 -20.05 16.19 0.23
C PRO A 7 -19.16 16.25 -1.01
N THR A 8 -18.23 17.18 -1.04
CA THR A 8 -17.30 17.35 -2.16
C THR A 8 -15.97 16.68 -1.82
N VAL A 9 -15.51 15.84 -2.71
CA VAL A 9 -14.18 15.21 -2.62
C VAL A 9 -13.25 15.77 -3.69
N THR A 10 -11.95 15.71 -3.42
CA THR A 10 -10.93 16.20 -4.36
C THR A 10 -10.91 15.32 -5.62
N THR A 11 -11.19 15.92 -6.78
CA THR A 11 -11.17 15.26 -8.08
C THR A 11 -10.24 15.97 -9.06
N GLY A 12 -9.99 15.30 -10.19
CA GLY A 12 -9.18 15.82 -11.29
C GLY A 12 -7.74 15.31 -11.31
N PRO A 13 -7.12 15.29 -12.49
CA PRO A 13 -5.79 14.74 -12.70
C PRO A 13 -4.70 15.52 -11.97
N LEU A 14 -3.59 14.85 -11.69
CA LEU A 14 -2.35 15.52 -11.30
C LEU A 14 -1.77 16.28 -12.51
N PRO A 15 -0.91 17.29 -12.28
CA PRO A 15 -0.33 18.09 -13.36
C PRO A 15 0.28 17.24 -14.48
N ALA A 16 0.10 17.67 -15.73
CA ALA A 16 0.55 17.00 -16.95
C ALA A 16 0.21 15.49 -17.04
N SER A 17 -0.80 15.06 -16.32
CA SER A 17 -1.20 13.64 -16.26
C SER A 17 -2.57 13.44 -16.88
N ARG A 18 -2.74 12.26 -17.49
CA ARG A 18 -4.05 11.76 -17.91
C ARG A 18 -4.17 10.29 -17.53
N LYS A 19 -5.38 9.81 -17.40
CA LYS A 19 -5.66 8.39 -17.26
C LYS A 19 -5.70 7.74 -18.64
N ILE A 20 -5.01 6.61 -18.77
CA ILE A 20 -5.07 5.74 -19.94
C ILE A 20 -5.56 4.37 -19.51
N TYR A 21 -6.13 3.61 -20.44
CA TYR A 21 -6.71 2.30 -20.16
C TYR A 21 -6.07 1.24 -21.06
N ILE A 22 -5.52 0.19 -20.43
CA ILE A 22 -4.88 -0.93 -21.12
C ILE A 22 -5.85 -2.11 -21.07
N ARG A 23 -6.15 -2.70 -22.24
CA ARG A 23 -7.06 -3.85 -22.35
C ARG A 23 -6.35 -5.14 -22.05
N GLY A 24 -7.11 -6.12 -21.51
CA GLY A 24 -6.68 -7.48 -21.32
C GLY A 24 -6.59 -8.26 -22.65
N ASP A 25 -5.66 -9.21 -22.69
CA ASP A 25 -5.49 -10.14 -23.81
C ASP A 25 -6.26 -11.45 -23.58
N VAL A 26 -6.31 -11.93 -22.33
CA VAL A 26 -7.03 -13.15 -21.92
C VAL A 26 -8.50 -12.84 -21.67
N HIS A 27 -8.78 -11.70 -21.04
CA HIS A 27 -10.11 -11.20 -20.73
C HIS A 27 -10.31 -9.82 -21.37
N PRO A 28 -10.78 -9.77 -22.66
CA PRO A 28 -10.87 -8.51 -23.42
C PRO A 28 -11.82 -7.45 -22.83
N GLU A 29 -12.69 -7.85 -21.92
CA GLU A 29 -13.63 -6.98 -21.20
C GLU A 29 -12.94 -6.13 -20.12
N ILE A 30 -11.73 -6.50 -19.64
CA ILE A 30 -11.03 -5.71 -18.65
C ILE A 30 -10.32 -4.52 -19.29
N CYS A 31 -10.34 -3.39 -18.55
CA CYS A 31 -9.63 -2.17 -18.92
C CYS A 31 -8.91 -1.65 -17.66
N VAL A 32 -7.58 -1.75 -17.64
CA VAL A 32 -6.76 -1.39 -16.49
C VAL A 32 -6.37 0.07 -16.57
N PRO A 33 -6.79 0.92 -15.61
CA PRO A 33 -6.39 2.31 -15.57
C PRO A 33 -4.93 2.46 -15.15
N MET A 34 -4.21 3.31 -15.89
CA MET A 34 -2.84 3.72 -15.58
C MET A 34 -2.75 5.24 -15.68
N ARG A 35 -1.79 5.84 -15.00
CA ARG A 35 -1.49 7.26 -15.14
C ARG A 35 -0.37 7.45 -16.14
N GLU A 36 -0.60 8.25 -17.18
CA GLU A 36 0.39 8.68 -18.14
C GLU A 36 0.81 10.13 -17.84
N ILE A 37 2.11 10.36 -17.71
CA ILE A 37 2.72 11.68 -17.47
C ILE A 37 3.31 12.16 -18.78
N SER A 38 2.77 13.26 -19.33
CA SER A 38 3.28 13.88 -20.54
C SER A 38 4.56 14.65 -20.25
N LEU A 39 5.53 14.56 -21.16
CA LEU A 39 6.78 15.31 -21.11
C LEU A 39 6.77 16.48 -22.10
N HIS A 40 7.62 17.46 -21.86
CA HIS A 40 7.72 18.62 -22.77
C HIS A 40 8.17 18.14 -24.18
N PRO A 41 7.56 18.66 -25.26
CA PRO A 41 7.89 18.20 -26.63
C PRO A 41 9.37 18.29 -27.01
N THR A 42 10.13 19.22 -26.41
CA THR A 42 11.57 19.35 -26.64
C THR A 42 12.40 18.19 -26.09
N SER A 43 11.83 17.34 -25.22
CA SER A 43 12.54 16.16 -24.70
C SER A 43 12.80 15.13 -25.78
N GLY A 44 11.90 15.03 -26.76
CA GLY A 44 11.89 13.92 -27.73
C GLY A 44 11.60 12.55 -27.10
N GLU A 45 11.26 12.51 -25.80
CA GLU A 45 10.98 11.29 -25.05
C GLU A 45 9.49 10.97 -25.06
N PRO A 46 9.10 9.68 -25.02
CA PRO A 46 7.70 9.29 -24.88
C PRO A 46 7.18 9.65 -23.47
N PRO A 47 5.86 9.74 -23.30
CA PRO A 47 5.25 9.87 -21.96
C PRO A 47 5.64 8.73 -21.04
N VAL A 48 5.67 8.98 -19.73
CA VAL A 48 5.97 7.97 -18.71
C VAL A 48 4.69 7.44 -18.11
N THR A 49 4.47 6.13 -18.22
CA THR A 49 3.33 5.45 -17.60
C THR A 49 3.72 4.94 -16.22
N VAL A 50 2.85 5.21 -15.23
CA VAL A 50 3.07 4.82 -13.84
C VAL A 50 1.85 4.12 -13.26
N TYR A 51 2.07 3.34 -12.19
CA TYR A 51 1.02 2.72 -11.40
C TYR A 51 0.05 3.77 -10.84
N ASP A 52 -1.24 3.47 -10.90
CA ASP A 52 -2.28 4.40 -10.46
C ASP A 52 -3.36 3.65 -9.65
N SER A 53 -3.57 4.08 -8.41
CA SER A 53 -4.57 3.55 -7.49
C SER A 53 -5.75 4.50 -7.26
N SER A 54 -5.75 5.66 -7.93
CA SER A 54 -6.72 6.73 -7.65
C SER A 54 -8.12 6.51 -8.23
N GLY A 55 -8.34 5.38 -8.93
CA GLY A 55 -9.64 5.10 -9.55
C GLY A 55 -10.13 6.23 -10.47
N PRO A 56 -11.43 6.47 -10.58
CA PRO A 56 -11.96 7.52 -11.44
C PRO A 56 -11.75 8.94 -10.90
N TYR A 57 -11.28 9.12 -9.67
CA TYR A 57 -11.11 10.45 -9.06
C TYR A 57 -10.10 11.35 -9.76
N THR A 58 -9.15 10.79 -10.49
CA THR A 58 -8.16 11.53 -11.29
C THR A 58 -8.40 11.43 -12.80
N ASP A 59 -9.56 10.93 -13.23
CA ASP A 59 -9.95 10.90 -14.63
C ASP A 59 -10.80 12.12 -14.98
N ALA A 60 -10.31 12.97 -15.87
CA ALA A 60 -11.04 14.16 -16.31
C ALA A 60 -12.33 13.85 -17.09
N ALA A 61 -12.50 12.62 -17.60
CA ALA A 61 -13.68 12.18 -18.33
C ALA A 61 -14.82 11.72 -17.40
N HIS A 62 -14.54 11.52 -16.10
CA HIS A 62 -15.52 11.01 -15.13
C HIS A 62 -15.94 12.08 -14.13
N ILE A 63 -17.24 12.16 -13.88
CA ILE A 63 -17.81 12.95 -12.78
C ILE A 63 -18.13 11.97 -11.67
N VAL A 64 -17.46 12.12 -10.53
CA VAL A 64 -17.70 11.28 -9.35
C VAL A 64 -18.71 11.96 -8.44
N ALA A 65 -19.82 11.24 -8.17
CA ALA A 65 -20.85 11.62 -7.20
C ALA A 65 -20.81 10.58 -6.06
N ILE A 66 -20.35 10.98 -4.88
CA ILE A 66 -20.11 10.03 -3.77
C ILE A 66 -21.38 9.41 -3.21
N ASP A 67 -22.53 10.00 -3.43
CA ASP A 67 -23.86 9.48 -3.08
C ASP A 67 -24.39 8.42 -4.07
N VAL A 68 -23.75 8.28 -5.22
CA VAL A 68 -24.00 7.23 -6.21
C VAL A 68 -23.02 6.06 -6.06
N GLY A 69 -21.82 6.34 -5.57
CA GLY A 69 -20.71 5.40 -5.48
C GLY A 69 -20.01 5.18 -6.82
N LEU A 70 -18.99 4.30 -6.80
CA LEU A 70 -18.20 3.98 -7.98
C LEU A 70 -18.89 2.94 -8.86
N PRO A 71 -18.53 2.86 -10.17
CA PRO A 71 -18.97 1.78 -11.04
C PRO A 71 -18.55 0.41 -10.50
N ARG A 72 -19.43 -0.57 -10.58
CA ARG A 72 -19.20 -1.95 -10.11
C ARG A 72 -18.39 -2.74 -11.14
N LEU A 73 -17.12 -2.44 -11.24
CA LEU A 73 -16.19 -2.99 -12.22
C LEU A 73 -16.20 -4.53 -12.27
N ARG A 74 -16.18 -5.17 -11.10
CA ARG A 74 -16.04 -6.62 -10.96
C ARG A 74 -17.36 -7.39 -10.93
N GLU A 75 -18.51 -6.72 -10.91
CA GLU A 75 -19.82 -7.38 -10.74
C GLU A 75 -20.09 -8.44 -11.82
N SER A 76 -19.81 -8.11 -13.09
CA SER A 76 -19.99 -9.05 -14.20
C SER A 76 -19.03 -10.26 -14.09
N TRP A 77 -17.79 -10.04 -13.66
CA TRP A 77 -16.80 -11.10 -13.50
C TRP A 77 -17.19 -12.08 -12.40
N ILE A 78 -17.62 -11.55 -11.24
CA ILE A 78 -18.07 -12.33 -10.09
C ILE A 78 -19.29 -13.19 -10.49
N LYS A 79 -20.30 -12.60 -11.12
CA LYS A 79 -21.51 -13.32 -11.53
C LYS A 79 -21.26 -14.36 -12.62
N ALA A 80 -20.34 -14.09 -13.56
CA ALA A 80 -20.02 -15.01 -14.66
C ALA A 80 -19.41 -16.33 -14.18
N ARG A 81 -18.75 -16.35 -13.02
CA ARG A 81 -18.20 -17.58 -12.40
C ARG A 81 -19.30 -18.56 -11.95
N GLY A 82 -20.51 -18.09 -11.66
CA GLY A 82 -21.67 -18.93 -11.37
C GLY A 82 -21.64 -19.66 -10.03
N ASP A 83 -20.73 -19.32 -9.14
CA ASP A 83 -20.46 -19.95 -7.86
C ASP A 83 -20.94 -19.15 -6.64
N VAL A 84 -21.54 -17.99 -6.86
CA VAL A 84 -22.14 -17.12 -5.85
C VAL A 84 -23.67 -17.17 -5.91
N GLU A 85 -24.30 -16.84 -4.79
CA GLU A 85 -25.75 -16.67 -4.67
C GLU A 85 -26.09 -15.36 -3.92
N LEU A 86 -27.19 -14.73 -4.31
CA LEU A 86 -27.79 -13.62 -3.55
C LEU A 86 -28.58 -14.20 -2.36
N TYR A 87 -28.55 -13.50 -1.23
CA TYR A 87 -29.37 -13.85 -0.07
C TYR A 87 -29.73 -12.59 0.74
N GLU A 88 -30.67 -12.69 1.69
CA GLU A 88 -31.18 -11.52 2.42
C GLU A 88 -30.10 -10.80 3.25
N GLY A 89 -29.06 -11.55 3.66
CA GLY A 89 -28.01 -11.02 4.52
C GLY A 89 -28.46 -10.78 5.97
N ARG A 90 -27.56 -10.17 6.71
CA ARG A 90 -27.79 -9.82 8.11
C ARG A 90 -28.59 -8.50 8.21
N ILE A 91 -29.50 -8.43 9.17
CA ILE A 91 -30.21 -7.18 9.50
C ILE A 91 -29.29 -6.25 10.27
N ILE A 92 -29.23 -4.97 9.90
CA ILE A 92 -28.51 -3.93 10.62
C ILE A 92 -29.15 -3.72 12.00
N LYS A 93 -28.35 -3.71 13.05
CA LYS A 93 -28.77 -3.56 14.42
C LYS A 93 -28.31 -2.20 14.97
N PRO A 94 -28.97 -1.65 16.01
CA PRO A 94 -28.56 -0.37 16.60
C PRO A 94 -27.10 -0.33 17.10
N GLU A 95 -26.61 -1.45 17.64
CA GLU A 95 -25.22 -1.59 18.12
C GLU A 95 -24.18 -1.48 17.01
N ASP A 96 -24.52 -1.77 15.74
CA ASP A 96 -23.60 -1.67 14.61
C ASP A 96 -23.14 -0.23 14.35
N ASN A 97 -23.99 0.73 14.74
CA ASN A 97 -23.72 2.16 14.68
C ASN A 97 -23.48 2.79 16.07
N GLY A 98 -23.10 1.98 17.06
CA GLY A 98 -22.84 2.46 18.43
C GLY A 98 -24.05 3.15 19.06
N PHE A 99 -25.26 2.61 18.80
CA PHE A 99 -26.54 3.12 19.30
C PHE A 99 -26.84 4.59 18.92
N ALA A 100 -26.24 5.10 17.83
CA ALA A 100 -26.56 6.43 17.32
C ALA A 100 -28.01 6.49 16.82
N THR A 101 -28.70 7.60 17.09
CA THR A 101 -30.09 7.84 16.70
C THR A 101 -30.33 9.30 16.31
N GLY A 102 -31.40 9.56 15.55
CA GLY A 102 -31.82 10.91 15.16
C GLY A 102 -30.74 11.66 14.37
N GLU A 103 -30.46 12.90 14.74
CA GLU A 103 -29.45 13.74 14.08
C GLU A 103 -27.98 13.26 14.24
N TRP A 104 -27.74 12.35 15.18
CA TRP A 104 -26.42 11.76 15.44
C TRP A 104 -26.14 10.50 14.60
N LEU A 105 -27.19 9.95 13.94
CA LEU A 105 -27.02 8.81 13.05
C LEU A 105 -26.61 9.30 11.66
N THR A 106 -25.45 8.87 11.20
CA THR A 106 -25.02 9.07 9.81
C THR A 106 -26.00 8.39 8.86
N PRO A 107 -26.46 9.03 7.77
CA PRO A 107 -27.33 8.40 6.80
C PRO A 107 -26.72 7.12 6.24
N GLU A 108 -27.55 6.12 6.01
CA GLU A 108 -27.17 4.94 5.24
C GLU A 108 -26.77 5.34 3.80
N PHE A 109 -25.91 4.52 3.18
CA PHE A 109 -25.60 4.73 1.77
C PHE A 109 -26.88 4.54 0.92
N PRO A 110 -27.17 5.43 -0.05
CA PRO A 110 -28.47 5.44 -0.74
C PRO A 110 -28.80 4.17 -1.54
N LEU A 111 -27.79 3.46 -2.02
CA LEU A 111 -27.96 2.25 -2.82
C LEU A 111 -27.71 1.01 -1.97
N HIS A 112 -28.78 0.34 -1.57
CA HIS A 112 -28.68 -0.93 -0.86
C HIS A 112 -28.08 -2.04 -1.73
N ASN A 113 -27.08 -2.72 -1.21
CA ASN A 113 -26.53 -3.93 -1.79
C ASN A 113 -27.16 -5.17 -1.14
N THR A 114 -27.79 -6.02 -1.94
CA THR A 114 -28.09 -7.39 -1.50
C THR A 114 -26.78 -8.17 -1.54
N PRO A 115 -26.32 -8.73 -0.42
CA PRO A 115 -25.02 -9.38 -0.39
C PRO A 115 -25.00 -10.69 -1.18
N LEU A 116 -23.81 -10.99 -1.71
CA LEU A 116 -23.45 -12.26 -2.30
C LEU A 116 -22.71 -13.12 -1.28
N LYS A 117 -22.86 -14.42 -1.38
CA LYS A 117 -22.01 -15.40 -0.72
C LYS A 117 -21.72 -16.58 -1.63
N ALA A 118 -20.71 -17.36 -1.30
CA ALA A 118 -20.43 -18.61 -1.98
C ALA A 118 -21.62 -19.58 -1.89
N LYS A 119 -21.93 -20.27 -2.98
CA LYS A 119 -22.89 -21.37 -2.98
C LYS A 119 -22.39 -22.51 -2.09
N PRO A 120 -23.29 -23.33 -1.51
CA PRO A 120 -22.89 -24.47 -0.69
C PRO A 120 -21.85 -25.36 -1.38
N GLY A 121 -20.75 -25.64 -0.69
CA GLY A 121 -19.65 -26.47 -1.20
C GLY A 121 -18.77 -25.82 -2.27
N ARG A 122 -18.86 -24.50 -2.45
CA ARG A 122 -17.97 -23.71 -3.33
C ARG A 122 -17.06 -22.80 -2.49
N ALA A 123 -15.83 -22.61 -2.96
CA ALA A 123 -14.93 -21.57 -2.49
C ALA A 123 -14.82 -20.51 -3.59
N VAL A 124 -14.93 -19.23 -3.21
CA VAL A 124 -14.94 -18.09 -4.14
C VAL A 124 -13.68 -17.24 -4.03
N THR A 125 -12.67 -17.75 -3.34
CA THR A 125 -11.43 -17.02 -3.09
C THR A 125 -10.49 -17.06 -4.29
N GLN A 126 -9.70 -16.01 -4.47
CA GLN A 126 -8.67 -15.99 -5.52
C GLN A 126 -7.67 -17.14 -5.34
N LEU A 127 -7.40 -17.56 -4.10
CA LEU A 127 -6.55 -18.72 -3.81
C LEU A 127 -7.15 -20.02 -4.33
N ALA A 128 -8.45 -20.23 -4.13
CA ALA A 128 -9.14 -21.44 -4.61
C ALA A 128 -9.12 -21.51 -6.16
N TYR A 129 -9.41 -20.39 -6.84
CA TYR A 129 -9.32 -20.31 -8.30
C TYR A 129 -7.90 -20.57 -8.81
N ALA A 130 -6.91 -19.94 -8.18
CA ALA A 130 -5.51 -20.10 -8.55
C ALA A 130 -5.05 -21.57 -8.44
N ARG A 131 -5.42 -22.25 -7.35
CA ARG A 131 -5.13 -23.68 -7.12
C ARG A 131 -5.86 -24.60 -8.11
N ALA A 132 -7.06 -24.21 -8.52
CA ALA A 132 -7.80 -24.90 -9.57
C ALA A 132 -7.23 -24.69 -10.98
N GLY A 133 -6.16 -23.88 -11.14
CA GLY A 133 -5.54 -23.56 -12.43
C GLY A 133 -6.30 -22.50 -13.23
N ILE A 134 -7.22 -21.75 -12.58
CA ILE A 134 -8.04 -20.74 -13.23
C ILE A 134 -7.35 -19.39 -13.14
N ILE A 135 -7.13 -18.74 -14.29
CA ILE A 135 -6.72 -17.34 -14.37
C ILE A 135 -8.00 -16.50 -14.34
N THR A 136 -8.19 -15.73 -13.28
CA THR A 136 -9.34 -14.84 -13.14
C THR A 136 -9.10 -13.49 -13.85
N PRO A 137 -10.14 -12.71 -14.18
CA PRO A 137 -9.99 -11.34 -14.65
C PRO A 137 -9.15 -10.48 -13.69
N GLU A 138 -9.29 -10.69 -12.37
CA GLU A 138 -8.51 -10.03 -11.35
C GLU A 138 -7.00 -10.30 -11.49
N MET A 139 -6.60 -11.53 -11.82
CA MET A 139 -5.18 -11.90 -12.01
C MET A 139 -4.57 -11.27 -13.26
N GLU A 140 -5.32 -11.16 -14.34
CA GLU A 140 -4.86 -10.46 -15.55
C GLU A 140 -4.80 -8.96 -15.33
N PHE A 141 -5.79 -8.37 -14.66
CA PHE A 141 -5.80 -6.95 -14.29
C PHE A 141 -4.54 -6.59 -13.50
N VAL A 142 -4.18 -7.41 -12.50
CA VAL A 142 -2.96 -7.28 -11.71
C VAL A 142 -1.71 -7.36 -12.59
N ALA A 143 -1.62 -8.35 -13.48
CA ALA A 143 -0.46 -8.54 -14.34
C ALA A 143 -0.19 -7.31 -15.21
N ILE A 144 -1.23 -6.73 -15.81
CA ILE A 144 -1.13 -5.51 -16.63
C ILE A 144 -0.64 -4.34 -15.77
N ARG A 145 -1.21 -4.16 -14.58
CA ARG A 145 -0.90 -3.05 -13.68
C ARG A 145 0.56 -3.11 -13.18
N GLU A 146 1.05 -4.28 -12.80
CA GLU A 146 2.41 -4.50 -12.32
C GLU A 146 3.49 -4.27 -13.41
N ASN A 147 3.12 -4.39 -14.67
CA ASN A 147 4.03 -4.12 -15.79
C ASN A 147 4.22 -2.62 -16.10
N LEU A 148 3.56 -1.70 -15.41
CA LEU A 148 3.68 -0.24 -15.58
C LEU A 148 3.51 0.21 -17.04
N GLY A 149 2.56 -0.37 -17.76
CA GLY A 149 2.26 -0.04 -19.15
C GLY A 149 3.22 -0.64 -20.19
N ARG A 150 4.21 -1.45 -19.79
CA ARG A 150 5.06 -2.18 -20.74
C ARG A 150 4.25 -3.26 -21.45
N GLN A 151 4.44 -3.42 -22.74
CA GLN A 151 3.75 -4.44 -23.54
C GLN A 151 4.56 -5.73 -23.69
N ALA A 152 5.87 -5.70 -23.48
CA ALA A 152 6.75 -6.86 -23.51
C ALA A 152 8.08 -6.58 -22.80
N ALA A 153 8.78 -7.65 -22.39
CA ALA A 153 10.13 -7.60 -21.79
C ALA A 153 11.26 -7.16 -22.76
N ARG A 154 10.92 -6.50 -23.87
CA ARG A 154 11.87 -6.20 -24.96
C ARG A 154 12.73 -4.96 -24.73
N GLU A 155 12.39 -4.11 -23.77
CA GLU A 155 13.23 -2.97 -23.45
C GLU A 155 14.42 -3.43 -22.59
N PRO A 156 15.65 -3.03 -22.94
CA PRO A 156 16.81 -3.34 -22.12
C PRO A 156 16.63 -2.67 -20.76
N LEU A 157 16.42 -3.47 -19.73
CA LEU A 157 16.22 -3.01 -18.37
C LEU A 157 17.55 -3.08 -17.61
N VAL A 158 17.90 -1.99 -16.94
CA VAL A 158 19.01 -1.98 -16.00
C VAL A 158 18.56 -2.74 -14.75
N ARG A 159 19.07 -3.97 -14.59
CA ARG A 159 18.89 -4.71 -13.34
C ARG A 159 20.19 -4.63 -12.55
N ASP A 160 20.19 -3.72 -11.61
CA ASP A 160 21.23 -3.59 -10.61
C ASP A 160 20.55 -3.62 -9.23
N GLY A 161 20.67 -4.75 -8.53
CA GLY A 161 20.02 -4.90 -7.23
C GLY A 161 20.24 -6.29 -6.64
N GLU A 162 19.96 -6.39 -5.34
CA GLU A 162 19.98 -7.63 -4.56
C GLU A 162 18.56 -7.99 -4.11
N SER A 163 18.02 -9.08 -4.61
CA SER A 163 16.62 -9.45 -4.36
C SER A 163 16.37 -10.18 -3.05
N PHE A 164 17.42 -10.59 -2.33
CA PHE A 164 17.34 -11.45 -1.13
C PHE A 164 16.42 -12.67 -1.31
N GLY A 165 16.44 -13.26 -2.52
CA GLY A 165 15.65 -14.43 -2.89
C GLY A 165 14.23 -14.12 -3.39
N ALA A 166 13.85 -12.86 -3.60
CA ALA A 166 12.65 -12.55 -4.36
C ALA A 166 12.85 -12.91 -5.84
N GLN A 167 11.82 -13.51 -6.45
CA GLN A 167 11.85 -13.94 -7.86
C GLN A 167 11.05 -12.96 -8.72
N VAL A 168 11.58 -11.73 -8.86
CA VAL A 168 10.93 -10.69 -9.66
C VAL A 168 11.12 -11.00 -11.14
N PRO A 169 10.04 -11.24 -11.93
CA PRO A 169 10.17 -11.55 -13.36
C PRO A 169 10.48 -10.31 -14.20
N ASP A 170 11.03 -10.48 -15.40
CA ASP A 170 11.21 -9.38 -16.36
C ASP A 170 9.87 -8.81 -16.81
N PHE A 171 8.86 -9.67 -16.86
CA PHE A 171 7.50 -9.31 -17.24
C PHE A 171 6.51 -10.17 -16.45
N VAL A 172 5.57 -9.51 -15.77
CA VAL A 172 4.52 -10.18 -15.00
C VAL A 172 3.43 -10.67 -15.95
N THR A 173 3.24 -11.99 -16.02
CA THR A 173 2.16 -12.61 -16.79
C THR A 173 0.97 -13.00 -15.90
N PRO A 174 -0.26 -13.13 -16.43
CA PRO A 174 -1.40 -13.62 -15.65
C PRO A 174 -1.14 -15.00 -15.01
N GLU A 175 -0.41 -15.88 -15.69
CA GLU A 175 -0.01 -17.20 -15.16
C GLU A 175 1.01 -17.06 -14.01
N PHE A 176 1.93 -16.09 -14.08
CA PHE A 176 2.83 -15.82 -12.96
C PHE A 176 2.03 -15.38 -11.73
N VAL A 177 1.07 -14.47 -11.92
CA VAL A 177 0.17 -14.02 -10.84
C VAL A 177 -0.59 -15.20 -10.24
N ARG A 178 -1.22 -16.03 -11.08
CA ARG A 178 -1.94 -17.22 -10.65
C ARG A 178 -1.07 -18.13 -9.79
N ARG A 179 0.16 -18.41 -10.25
CA ARG A 179 1.08 -19.30 -9.53
C ARG A 179 1.49 -18.72 -8.16
N GLU A 180 1.81 -17.43 -8.09
CA GLU A 180 2.17 -16.78 -6.84
C GLU A 180 1.03 -16.81 -5.82
N VAL A 181 -0.22 -16.61 -6.29
CA VAL A 181 -1.41 -16.73 -5.45
C VAL A 181 -1.64 -18.19 -5.03
N ALA A 182 -1.55 -19.16 -5.97
CA ALA A 182 -1.77 -20.59 -5.69
C ALA A 182 -0.83 -21.14 -4.61
N GLU A 183 0.41 -20.65 -4.57
CA GLU A 183 1.43 -21.04 -3.61
C GLU A 183 1.36 -20.24 -2.29
N GLY A 184 0.41 -19.30 -2.16
CA GLY A 184 0.24 -18.46 -0.98
C GLY A 184 1.32 -17.37 -0.82
N ARG A 185 2.17 -17.12 -1.84
CA ARG A 185 3.20 -16.08 -1.82
C ARG A 185 2.68 -14.69 -2.15
N ALA A 186 1.46 -14.60 -2.63
CA ALA A 186 0.78 -13.34 -2.90
C ALA A 186 -0.72 -13.47 -2.62
N ILE A 187 -1.37 -12.34 -2.33
CA ILE A 187 -2.82 -12.25 -2.17
C ILE A 187 -3.39 -11.16 -3.06
N ILE A 188 -4.62 -11.36 -3.52
CA ILE A 188 -5.45 -10.35 -4.20
C ILE A 188 -6.67 -10.12 -3.29
N PRO A 189 -6.66 -9.12 -2.41
CA PRO A 189 -7.81 -8.79 -1.57
C PRO A 189 -8.96 -8.30 -2.46
N ALA A 190 -10.04 -9.05 -2.53
CA ALA A 190 -11.07 -8.83 -3.53
C ALA A 190 -12.43 -9.41 -3.13
N ASN A 191 -12.98 -8.94 -1.99
CA ASN A 191 -14.29 -9.38 -1.52
C ASN A 191 -15.34 -9.30 -2.64
N ILE A 192 -16.16 -10.33 -2.78
CA ILE A 192 -17.22 -10.40 -3.79
C ILE A 192 -18.32 -9.35 -3.58
N ASN A 193 -18.42 -8.75 -2.40
CA ASN A 193 -19.33 -7.66 -2.06
C ASN A 193 -18.70 -6.26 -2.18
N HIS A 194 -17.47 -6.16 -2.71
CA HIS A 194 -16.82 -4.90 -3.07
C HIS A 194 -16.51 -4.89 -4.59
N PRO A 195 -17.53 -4.96 -5.45
CA PRO A 195 -17.31 -5.03 -6.90
C PRO A 195 -16.77 -3.73 -7.50
N GLU A 196 -16.76 -2.63 -6.77
CA GLU A 196 -16.22 -1.33 -7.17
C GLU A 196 -14.68 -1.31 -7.17
N SER A 197 -14.04 -2.21 -6.41
CA SER A 197 -12.58 -2.22 -6.26
C SER A 197 -11.86 -2.66 -7.53
N GLU A 198 -10.76 -1.97 -7.82
CA GLU A 198 -9.79 -2.33 -8.86
C GLU A 198 -8.80 -3.35 -8.28
N PRO A 199 -8.61 -4.53 -8.91
CA PRO A 199 -7.72 -5.56 -8.40
C PRO A 199 -6.28 -5.07 -8.23
N MET A 200 -5.65 -5.48 -7.12
CA MET A 200 -4.25 -5.27 -6.81
C MET A 200 -3.67 -6.51 -6.13
N ILE A 201 -2.36 -6.62 -6.09
CA ILE A 201 -1.67 -7.76 -5.48
C ILE A 201 -0.71 -7.30 -4.38
N ILE A 202 -0.64 -8.09 -3.32
CA ILE A 202 0.34 -7.94 -2.24
C ILE A 202 1.19 -9.19 -2.24
N GLY A 203 2.47 -9.06 -2.59
CA GLY A 203 3.40 -10.18 -2.68
C GLY A 203 4.84 -9.73 -2.84
N ARG A 204 5.76 -10.52 -2.31
CA ARG A 204 7.20 -10.23 -2.30
C ARG A 204 7.80 -10.03 -3.70
N ASN A 205 7.25 -10.74 -4.69
CA ASN A 205 7.75 -10.77 -6.07
C ASN A 205 7.13 -9.70 -6.97
N PHE A 206 6.40 -8.74 -6.37
CA PHE A 206 5.73 -7.63 -7.03
C PHE A 206 6.24 -6.29 -6.48
N LEU A 207 5.71 -5.18 -6.99
CA LEU A 207 5.96 -3.86 -6.43
C LEU A 207 5.53 -3.82 -4.97
N VAL A 208 6.31 -3.17 -4.12
CA VAL A 208 5.95 -2.95 -2.71
C VAL A 208 4.75 -2.02 -2.64
N LYS A 209 3.72 -2.44 -1.92
CA LYS A 209 2.47 -1.70 -1.74
C LYS A 209 2.49 -0.89 -0.46
N ILE A 210 1.65 0.13 -0.40
CA ILE A 210 1.45 0.91 0.83
C ILE A 210 -0.02 0.93 1.23
N ASN A 211 -0.25 0.85 2.53
CA ASN A 211 -1.56 1.03 3.15
C ASN A 211 -1.61 2.37 3.87
N ALA A 212 -2.71 3.10 3.71
CA ALA A 212 -3.04 4.27 4.51
C ALA A 212 -4.15 3.94 5.51
N ASN A 213 -4.01 4.44 6.73
CA ASN A 213 -5.03 4.30 7.77
C ASN A 213 -5.90 5.55 7.83
N ILE A 214 -7.21 5.36 7.83
CA ILE A 214 -8.21 6.39 8.10
C ILE A 214 -9.11 5.89 9.23
N GLY A 215 -10.05 6.69 9.65
CA GLY A 215 -11.08 6.31 10.61
C GLY A 215 -11.50 7.48 11.49
N ASN A 216 -12.79 7.52 11.80
CA ASN A 216 -13.33 8.45 12.78
C ASN A 216 -12.97 8.01 14.20
N SER A 217 -12.97 8.95 15.11
CA SER A 217 -12.92 8.68 16.55
C SER A 217 -14.21 9.17 17.22
N ALA A 218 -14.41 8.77 18.47
CA ALA A 218 -15.56 9.22 19.26
C ALA A 218 -15.69 10.75 19.38
N VAL A 219 -14.66 11.50 18.99
CA VAL A 219 -14.56 12.96 19.21
C VAL A 219 -14.61 13.77 17.92
N THR A 220 -14.21 13.23 16.76
CA THR A 220 -14.07 14.01 15.52
C THR A 220 -14.18 13.13 14.26
N SER A 221 -14.69 13.72 13.22
CA SER A 221 -14.79 13.33 11.83
C SER A 221 -16.19 12.90 11.39
N SER A 222 -16.60 13.45 10.26
CA SER A 222 -17.86 13.12 9.59
C SER A 222 -17.61 12.07 8.49
N MET A 223 -18.67 11.43 8.00
CA MET A 223 -18.63 10.53 6.83
C MET A 223 -17.94 11.18 5.63
N ALA A 224 -18.26 12.44 5.33
CA ALA A 224 -17.67 13.18 4.22
C ALA A 224 -16.15 13.37 4.37
N GLU A 225 -15.67 13.62 5.60
CA GLU A 225 -14.25 13.76 5.89
C GLU A 225 -13.51 12.43 5.75
N GLU A 226 -14.12 11.30 6.13
CA GLU A 226 -13.50 9.98 5.98
C GLU A 226 -13.41 9.58 4.51
N VAL A 227 -14.46 9.82 3.71
CA VAL A 227 -14.41 9.59 2.26
C VAL A 227 -13.36 10.51 1.61
N GLU A 228 -13.27 11.80 1.97
CA GLU A 228 -12.24 12.69 1.45
C GLU A 228 -10.84 12.25 1.84
N LYS A 229 -10.61 11.79 3.07
CA LYS A 229 -9.30 11.26 3.51
C LYS A 229 -8.91 10.02 2.68
N MET A 230 -9.85 9.11 2.43
CA MET A 230 -9.63 7.95 1.57
C MET A 230 -9.24 8.39 0.15
N VAL A 231 -10.04 9.25 -0.48
CA VAL A 231 -9.78 9.77 -1.83
C VAL A 231 -8.42 10.49 -1.89
N TRP A 232 -8.11 11.26 -0.86
CA TRP A 232 -6.82 11.95 -0.76
C TRP A 232 -5.64 10.99 -0.64
N ALA A 233 -5.77 9.94 0.17
CA ALA A 233 -4.72 8.93 0.30
C ALA A 233 -4.44 8.22 -1.04
N ILE A 234 -5.49 7.78 -1.75
CA ILE A 234 -5.32 7.09 -3.04
C ILE A 234 -4.85 8.02 -4.16
N ARG A 235 -5.21 9.31 -4.14
CA ARG A 235 -4.69 10.32 -5.06
C ARG A 235 -3.16 10.41 -5.00
N TRP A 236 -2.58 10.24 -3.82
CA TRP A 236 -1.13 10.27 -3.59
C TRP A 236 -0.47 8.90 -3.70
N GLY A 237 -1.25 7.85 -3.95
CA GLY A 237 -0.77 6.53 -4.31
C GLY A 237 -0.87 5.47 -3.22
N ALA A 238 -1.75 5.62 -2.23
CA ALA A 238 -2.10 4.50 -1.35
C ALA A 238 -2.70 3.36 -2.18
N ASP A 239 -2.23 2.14 -1.95
CA ASP A 239 -2.63 0.94 -2.69
C ASP A 239 -3.78 0.22 -1.99
N THR A 240 -3.90 0.38 -0.68
CA THR A 240 -5.03 -0.06 0.16
C THR A 240 -5.32 1.01 1.21
N VAL A 241 -6.51 0.95 1.79
CA VAL A 241 -6.89 1.81 2.91
C VAL A 241 -7.50 0.94 4.01
N MET A 242 -7.07 1.16 5.27
CA MET A 242 -7.72 0.57 6.44
C MET A 242 -8.62 1.58 7.12
N ASP A 243 -9.88 1.18 7.33
CA ASP A 243 -10.83 1.89 8.19
C ASP A 243 -10.67 1.40 9.63
N LEU A 244 -10.03 2.24 10.45
CA LEU A 244 -9.79 2.00 11.88
C LEU A 244 -10.79 2.75 12.76
N SER A 245 -11.97 3.04 12.25
CA SER A 245 -13.03 3.77 12.94
C SER A 245 -13.37 3.16 14.29
N THR A 246 -13.55 4.03 15.27
CA THR A 246 -14.03 3.73 16.62
C THR A 246 -15.17 4.69 16.97
N GLY A 247 -16.03 4.33 17.92
CA GLY A 247 -17.14 5.18 18.34
C GLY A 247 -18.43 4.90 17.57
N ARG A 248 -19.14 5.97 17.19
CA ARG A 248 -20.48 5.86 16.58
C ARG A 248 -20.41 5.79 15.06
N ASN A 249 -21.50 5.27 14.45
CA ASN A 249 -21.73 5.25 13.01
C ASN A 249 -20.72 4.40 12.20
N ILE A 250 -20.03 3.46 12.82
CA ILE A 250 -18.99 2.65 12.16
C ILE A 250 -19.58 1.93 10.94
N HIS A 251 -20.75 1.32 11.07
CA HIS A 251 -21.40 0.59 9.97
C HIS A 251 -21.71 1.50 8.78
N ASN A 252 -22.41 2.61 9.03
CA ASN A 252 -22.83 3.49 7.95
C ASN A 252 -21.65 4.20 7.29
N ILE A 253 -20.68 4.71 8.08
CA ILE A 253 -19.48 5.37 7.53
C ILE A 253 -18.66 4.39 6.67
N ARG A 254 -18.49 3.16 7.13
CA ARG A 254 -17.75 2.14 6.38
C ARG A 254 -18.42 1.81 5.05
N ASP A 255 -19.77 1.76 4.99
CA ASP A 255 -20.47 1.53 3.72
C ASP A 255 -20.21 2.66 2.73
N TRP A 256 -20.24 3.93 3.18
CA TRP A 256 -19.85 5.06 2.33
C TRP A 256 -18.41 4.97 1.83
N ILE A 257 -17.47 4.53 2.69
CA ILE A 257 -16.07 4.34 2.31
C ILE A 257 -15.96 3.25 1.24
N ILE A 258 -16.54 2.08 1.47
CA ILE A 258 -16.42 0.92 0.56
C ILE A 258 -17.04 1.24 -0.81
N ARG A 259 -18.27 1.80 -0.84
CA ARG A 259 -18.94 2.13 -2.11
C ARG A 259 -18.20 3.20 -2.93
N ASN A 260 -17.32 3.97 -2.31
CA ASN A 260 -16.51 5.01 -2.93
C ASN A 260 -15.03 4.64 -3.08
N SER A 261 -14.62 3.42 -2.73
CA SER A 261 -13.24 3.01 -2.79
C SER A 261 -12.91 2.21 -4.07
N PRO A 262 -11.95 2.66 -4.88
CA PRO A 262 -11.41 1.85 -5.97
C PRO A 262 -10.29 0.92 -5.50
N VAL A 263 -9.87 0.98 -4.23
CA VAL A 263 -8.82 0.14 -3.64
C VAL A 263 -9.40 -0.75 -2.56
N PRO A 264 -8.75 -1.89 -2.24
CA PRO A 264 -9.19 -2.74 -1.15
C PRO A 264 -9.27 -2.00 0.19
N ILE A 265 -10.34 -2.28 0.93
CA ILE A 265 -10.57 -1.75 2.28
C ILE A 265 -10.32 -2.85 3.32
N GLY A 266 -9.43 -2.55 4.27
CA GLY A 266 -9.18 -3.39 5.43
C GLY A 266 -9.82 -2.84 6.70
N THR A 267 -10.07 -3.72 7.66
CA THR A 267 -10.58 -3.32 8.99
C THR A 267 -9.94 -4.14 10.10
N VAL A 268 -10.15 -3.71 11.33
CA VAL A 268 -9.92 -4.48 12.55
C VAL A 268 -11.29 -4.77 13.18
N PRO A 269 -11.96 -5.89 12.87
CA PRO A 269 -13.32 -6.16 13.33
C PRO A 269 -13.49 -6.09 14.87
N LEU A 270 -12.41 -6.37 15.59
CA LEU A 270 -12.37 -6.30 17.04
C LEU A 270 -12.74 -4.91 17.59
N TYR A 271 -12.44 -3.83 16.84
CA TYR A 271 -12.75 -2.47 17.29
C TYR A 271 -14.25 -2.22 17.30
N GLN A 272 -14.96 -2.62 16.24
CA GLN A 272 -16.42 -2.52 16.21
C GLN A 272 -17.08 -3.49 17.20
N ALA A 273 -16.56 -4.72 17.34
CA ALA A 273 -17.05 -5.66 18.33
C ALA A 273 -16.92 -5.09 19.76
N LEU A 274 -15.84 -4.37 20.06
CA LEU A 274 -15.66 -3.70 21.34
C LEU A 274 -16.68 -2.56 21.55
N GLU A 275 -16.99 -1.78 20.51
CA GLU A 275 -18.02 -0.75 20.59
C GLU A 275 -19.42 -1.34 20.85
N LYS A 276 -19.74 -2.50 20.26
CA LYS A 276 -21.01 -3.22 20.49
C LYS A 276 -21.21 -3.63 21.95
N VAL A 277 -20.12 -3.79 22.71
CA VAL A 277 -20.13 -4.10 24.15
C VAL A 277 -19.73 -2.88 24.99
N ASN A 278 -19.99 -1.66 24.51
CA ASN A 278 -19.74 -0.40 25.20
C ASN A 278 -18.28 -0.18 25.65
N GLY A 279 -17.33 -0.71 24.92
CA GLY A 279 -15.91 -0.55 25.21
C GLY A 279 -15.37 -1.43 26.34
N ILE A 280 -16.15 -2.39 26.85
CA ILE A 280 -15.75 -3.29 27.94
C ILE A 280 -15.16 -4.56 27.33
N ALA A 281 -13.83 -4.65 27.34
CA ALA A 281 -13.13 -5.77 26.70
C ALA A 281 -13.55 -7.15 27.28
N GLU A 282 -13.85 -7.19 28.58
CA GLU A 282 -14.26 -8.38 29.29
C GLU A 282 -15.63 -8.92 28.84
N ASP A 283 -16.49 -8.07 28.29
CA ASP A 283 -17.83 -8.43 27.81
C ASP A 283 -17.81 -8.94 26.35
N LEU A 284 -16.67 -8.94 25.69
CA LEU A 284 -16.52 -9.52 24.35
C LEU A 284 -16.83 -11.02 24.39
N SER A 285 -17.53 -11.51 23.37
CA SER A 285 -17.79 -12.93 23.16
C SER A 285 -17.56 -13.33 21.72
N TRP A 286 -17.42 -14.63 21.50
CA TRP A 286 -17.33 -15.19 20.15
C TRP A 286 -18.55 -14.82 19.30
N GLU A 287 -19.74 -14.86 19.86
CA GLU A 287 -21.00 -14.57 19.16
C GLU A 287 -21.03 -13.13 18.63
N VAL A 288 -20.66 -12.14 19.48
CA VAL A 288 -20.57 -10.74 19.07
C VAL A 288 -19.51 -10.54 17.99
N TYR A 289 -18.37 -11.17 18.15
CA TYR A 289 -17.27 -11.07 17.19
C TYR A 289 -17.63 -11.73 15.85
N ARG A 290 -18.22 -12.95 15.89
CA ARG A 290 -18.68 -13.67 14.71
C ARG A 290 -19.72 -12.86 13.92
N ASP A 291 -20.71 -12.29 14.61
CA ASP A 291 -21.74 -11.44 14.00
C ASP A 291 -21.11 -10.21 13.32
N THR A 292 -20.08 -9.62 13.94
CA THR A 292 -19.32 -8.49 13.37
C THR A 292 -18.51 -8.89 12.13
N LEU A 293 -17.90 -10.07 12.11
CA LEU A 293 -17.21 -10.56 10.90
C LEU A 293 -18.16 -10.73 9.72
N ILE A 294 -19.33 -11.33 9.95
CA ILE A 294 -20.36 -11.52 8.92
C ILE A 294 -20.85 -10.16 8.40
N GLU A 295 -21.17 -9.23 9.30
CA GLU A 295 -21.57 -7.87 8.94
C GLU A 295 -20.57 -7.20 7.99
N GLN A 296 -19.30 -7.21 8.35
CA GLN A 296 -18.24 -6.56 7.57
C GLN A 296 -17.95 -7.27 6.25
N ALA A 297 -18.04 -8.60 6.21
CA ALA A 297 -17.90 -9.38 4.99
C ALA A 297 -19.04 -9.11 3.99
N GLU A 298 -20.29 -9.00 4.48
CA GLU A 298 -21.45 -8.64 3.67
C GLU A 298 -21.39 -7.22 3.13
N GLN A 299 -20.82 -6.28 3.88
CA GLN A 299 -20.59 -4.91 3.41
C GLN A 299 -19.53 -4.83 2.31
N GLY A 300 -18.56 -5.76 2.28
CA GLY A 300 -17.52 -5.79 1.26
C GLY A 300 -16.12 -5.45 1.76
N VAL A 301 -15.83 -5.59 3.04
CA VAL A 301 -14.44 -5.46 3.55
C VAL A 301 -13.57 -6.52 2.91
N ASP A 302 -12.44 -6.12 2.33
CA ASP A 302 -11.58 -6.97 1.52
C ASP A 302 -10.58 -7.78 2.35
N TYR A 303 -10.18 -7.27 3.51
CA TYR A 303 -9.30 -8.01 4.42
C TYR A 303 -9.53 -7.63 5.89
N PHE A 304 -9.40 -8.62 6.75
CA PHE A 304 -9.55 -8.49 8.20
C PHE A 304 -8.22 -8.60 8.92
N THR A 305 -7.91 -7.65 9.80
CA THR A 305 -6.85 -7.83 10.80
C THR A 305 -7.38 -8.64 11.99
N ILE A 306 -6.84 -9.84 12.19
CA ILE A 306 -7.25 -10.79 13.21
C ILE A 306 -6.08 -11.08 14.16
N HIS A 307 -6.18 -10.67 15.43
CA HIS A 307 -5.12 -10.87 16.45
C HIS A 307 -5.18 -12.26 17.10
N ALA A 308 -5.34 -13.31 16.28
CA ALA A 308 -5.47 -14.70 16.77
C ALA A 308 -4.13 -15.31 17.23
N GLY A 309 -3.01 -14.71 16.89
CA GLY A 309 -1.68 -15.17 17.31
C GLY A 309 -1.35 -14.85 18.77
N LEU A 310 -2.05 -13.90 19.38
CA LEU A 310 -1.88 -13.57 20.78
C LEU A 310 -2.53 -14.68 21.64
N ARG A 311 -1.73 -15.33 22.47
CA ARG A 311 -2.17 -16.42 23.35
C ARG A 311 -1.96 -16.08 24.82
N LEU A 312 -2.80 -16.65 25.69
CA LEU A 312 -2.70 -16.47 27.14
C LEU A 312 -1.28 -16.74 27.68
N ALA A 313 -0.63 -17.79 27.17
CA ALA A 313 0.73 -18.18 27.57
C ALA A 313 1.83 -17.15 27.22
N TYR A 314 1.57 -16.24 26.26
CA TYR A 314 2.57 -15.27 25.81
C TYR A 314 2.51 -13.94 26.58
N ILE A 315 1.39 -13.64 27.23
CA ILE A 315 1.18 -12.37 27.97
C ILE A 315 2.26 -12.16 29.05
N PRO A 316 2.65 -13.15 29.85
CA PRO A 316 3.73 -12.99 30.83
C PRO A 316 5.08 -12.58 30.23
N LEU A 317 5.35 -12.91 28.96
CA LEU A 317 6.59 -12.55 28.28
C LEU A 317 6.73 -11.02 28.06
N THR A 318 5.63 -10.28 28.13
CA THR A 318 5.61 -8.82 27.89
C THR A 318 5.85 -7.99 29.17
N VAL A 319 5.83 -8.61 30.36
CA VAL A 319 5.85 -7.91 31.67
C VAL A 319 7.09 -7.01 31.85
N ASN A 320 8.22 -7.42 31.30
CA ASN A 320 9.49 -6.70 31.42
C ASN A 320 9.80 -5.79 30.22
N ARG A 321 8.87 -5.64 29.28
CA ARG A 321 9.01 -4.71 28.15
C ARG A 321 8.99 -3.25 28.62
N VAL A 322 9.72 -2.41 27.90
CA VAL A 322 9.68 -0.94 28.13
C VAL A 322 8.29 -0.38 27.87
N THR A 323 7.62 -0.88 26.82
CA THR A 323 6.30 -0.36 26.39
C THR A 323 5.14 -1.35 26.54
N GLY A 324 5.39 -2.55 27.09
CA GLY A 324 4.35 -3.56 27.31
C GLY A 324 3.70 -4.05 26.00
N ILE A 325 2.37 -4.03 25.92
CA ILE A 325 1.57 -4.41 24.74
C ILE A 325 0.98 -3.13 24.13
N VAL A 326 1.54 -2.67 23.02
CA VAL A 326 1.17 -1.41 22.35
C VAL A 326 0.13 -1.59 21.26
N SER A 327 -0.06 -2.81 20.75
CA SER A 327 -1.13 -3.10 19.80
C SER A 327 -2.49 -2.94 20.49
N ARG A 328 -3.37 -2.15 19.89
CA ARG A 328 -4.72 -1.92 20.42
C ARG A 328 -5.52 -3.22 20.50
N GLY A 329 -5.52 -4.01 19.40
CA GLY A 329 -6.16 -5.32 19.38
C GLY A 329 -5.49 -6.32 20.33
N GLY A 330 -4.14 -6.29 20.38
CA GLY A 330 -3.38 -7.14 21.31
C GLY A 330 -3.71 -6.85 22.77
N SER A 331 -3.75 -5.58 23.18
CA SER A 331 -4.08 -5.20 24.58
C SER A 331 -5.52 -5.55 24.97
N ILE A 332 -6.49 -5.41 24.05
CA ILE A 332 -7.88 -5.80 24.29
C ILE A 332 -7.97 -7.31 24.54
N MET A 333 -7.36 -8.13 23.67
CA MET A 333 -7.40 -9.57 23.82
C MET A 333 -6.59 -10.08 25.02
N ALA A 334 -5.45 -9.46 25.31
CA ALA A 334 -4.68 -9.81 26.52
C ALA A 334 -5.49 -9.54 27.80
N LYS A 335 -6.19 -8.42 27.86
CA LYS A 335 -7.08 -8.10 29.00
C LYS A 335 -8.21 -9.12 29.12
N TRP A 336 -8.84 -9.49 28.00
CA TRP A 336 -9.89 -10.51 27.97
C TRP A 336 -9.38 -11.87 28.48
N CYS A 337 -8.24 -12.35 27.97
CA CYS A 337 -7.65 -13.62 28.36
C CYS A 337 -7.32 -13.67 29.86
N LEU A 338 -6.75 -12.59 30.41
CA LEU A 338 -6.41 -12.51 31.83
C LEU A 338 -7.67 -12.46 32.73
N HIS A 339 -8.70 -11.71 32.33
CA HIS A 339 -9.94 -11.64 33.10
C HIS A 339 -10.65 -12.97 33.20
N HIS A 340 -10.77 -13.66 32.07
CA HIS A 340 -11.49 -14.94 31.99
C HIS A 340 -10.64 -16.15 32.36
N HIS A 341 -9.32 -16.01 32.50
CA HIS A 341 -8.37 -17.11 32.66
C HIS A 341 -8.54 -18.19 31.56
N LYS A 342 -8.76 -17.73 30.33
CA LYS A 342 -9.02 -18.58 29.15
C LYS A 342 -8.12 -18.18 27.98
N GLU A 343 -7.94 -19.12 27.06
CA GLU A 343 -7.30 -18.86 25.78
C GLU A 343 -8.15 -17.88 24.94
N SER A 344 -7.50 -17.15 24.05
CA SER A 344 -8.16 -16.24 23.12
C SER A 344 -9.22 -16.94 22.28
N PHE A 345 -10.46 -16.47 22.31
CA PHE A 345 -11.51 -17.00 21.45
C PHE A 345 -11.21 -16.80 19.95
N LEU A 346 -10.37 -15.82 19.58
CA LEU A 346 -9.91 -15.65 18.20
C LEU A 346 -9.04 -16.83 17.74
N TYR A 347 -8.23 -17.38 18.65
CA TYR A 347 -7.44 -18.57 18.39
C TYR A 347 -8.30 -19.84 18.38
N GLU A 348 -9.17 -20.01 19.38
CA GLU A 348 -10.01 -21.20 19.52
C GLU A 348 -11.00 -21.37 18.37
N HIS A 349 -11.56 -20.28 17.83
CA HIS A 349 -12.53 -20.28 16.73
C HIS A 349 -11.93 -19.93 15.37
N PHE A 350 -10.61 -20.05 15.20
CA PHE A 350 -9.95 -19.61 13.97
C PHE A 350 -10.43 -20.35 12.71
N GLU A 351 -10.78 -21.63 12.81
CA GLU A 351 -11.35 -22.37 11.69
C GLU A 351 -12.71 -21.84 11.25
N GLU A 352 -13.57 -21.46 12.20
CA GLU A 352 -14.87 -20.82 11.90
C GLU A 352 -14.69 -19.45 11.28
N ILE A 353 -13.67 -18.68 11.70
CA ILE A 353 -13.27 -17.42 11.07
C ILE A 353 -12.87 -17.65 9.61
N CYS A 354 -12.12 -18.71 9.33
CA CYS A 354 -11.76 -19.07 7.96
C CYS A 354 -12.99 -19.43 7.10
N GLU A 355 -13.98 -20.12 7.65
CA GLU A 355 -15.21 -20.46 6.92
C GLU A 355 -16.00 -19.21 6.53
N ILE A 356 -16.06 -18.20 7.40
CA ILE A 356 -16.66 -16.91 7.07
C ILE A 356 -15.85 -16.22 5.96
N ALA A 357 -14.54 -16.11 6.10
CA ALA A 357 -13.69 -15.44 5.13
C ALA A 357 -13.75 -16.10 3.74
N GLN A 358 -13.75 -17.42 3.67
CA GLN A 358 -13.85 -18.20 2.44
C GLN A 358 -15.15 -17.93 1.66
N ALA A 359 -16.26 -17.70 2.39
CA ALA A 359 -17.58 -17.51 1.78
C ALA A 359 -17.71 -16.19 1.00
N TYR A 360 -16.82 -15.22 1.25
CA TYR A 360 -16.89 -13.85 0.69
C TYR A 360 -15.61 -13.39 -0.01
N ASP A 361 -14.57 -14.21 -0.05
CA ASP A 361 -13.20 -13.86 -0.48
C ASP A 361 -12.61 -12.71 0.34
N VAL A 362 -12.75 -12.81 1.66
CA VAL A 362 -12.05 -11.90 2.58
C VAL A 362 -10.65 -12.46 2.85
N SER A 363 -9.62 -11.65 2.66
CA SER A 363 -8.25 -12.03 2.98
C SER A 363 -7.94 -11.77 4.46
N PHE A 364 -6.97 -12.50 5.02
CA PHE A 364 -6.47 -12.23 6.37
C PHE A 364 -5.23 -11.33 6.36
N SER A 365 -5.23 -10.36 7.26
CA SER A 365 -4.06 -9.75 7.84
C SER A 365 -3.92 -10.32 9.26
N LEU A 366 -3.06 -11.32 9.44
CA LEU A 366 -2.88 -11.93 10.76
C LEU A 366 -2.10 -10.97 11.65
N GLY A 367 -2.80 -10.37 12.61
CA GLY A 367 -2.36 -9.23 13.39
C GLY A 367 -1.26 -9.55 14.39
N ASP A 368 -0.27 -8.66 14.49
CA ASP A 368 0.84 -8.72 15.43
C ASP A 368 0.51 -8.03 16.77
N GLY A 369 -0.35 -8.65 17.55
CA GLY A 369 -0.81 -8.15 18.86
C GLY A 369 0.32 -7.91 19.85
N LEU A 370 1.45 -8.60 19.70
CA LEU A 370 2.63 -8.50 20.55
C LEU A 370 3.82 -7.81 19.86
N ARG A 371 3.56 -6.99 18.83
CA ARG A 371 4.62 -6.19 18.20
C ARG A 371 5.32 -5.28 19.20
N PRO A 372 6.64 -5.02 19.06
CA PRO A 372 7.37 -4.08 19.92
C PRO A 372 6.91 -2.65 19.67
N GLY A 373 6.71 -1.88 20.74
CA GLY A 373 6.43 -0.45 20.72
C GLY A 373 7.64 0.40 21.11
N SER A 374 8.80 -0.22 21.27
CA SER A 374 10.10 0.40 21.50
C SER A 374 11.18 -0.44 20.85
N ILE A 375 12.24 0.20 20.36
CA ILE A 375 13.40 -0.52 19.81
C ILE A 375 14.08 -1.43 20.84
N ALA A 376 13.90 -1.15 22.14
CA ALA A 376 14.41 -1.99 23.23
C ALA A 376 13.73 -3.36 23.27
N ASP A 377 12.45 -3.43 22.91
CA ASP A 377 11.63 -4.65 22.95
C ASP A 377 11.71 -5.46 21.63
N ALA A 378 12.44 -4.96 20.63
CA ALA A 378 12.50 -5.53 19.29
C ALA A 378 13.09 -6.94 19.25
N ASN A 379 12.40 -7.86 18.57
CA ASN A 379 12.80 -9.27 18.39
C ASN A 379 12.86 -10.05 19.71
N ASP A 380 12.02 -9.71 20.66
CA ASP A 380 11.94 -10.42 21.94
C ASP A 380 11.16 -11.74 21.85
N ALA A 381 11.11 -12.47 22.95
CA ALA A 381 10.45 -13.76 23.03
C ALA A 381 8.93 -13.66 22.80
N ALA A 382 8.28 -12.58 23.25
CA ALA A 382 6.84 -12.38 23.08
C ALA A 382 6.49 -12.19 21.60
N GLN A 383 7.22 -11.32 20.90
CA GLN A 383 7.03 -11.08 19.47
C GLN A 383 7.21 -12.35 18.65
N PHE A 384 8.28 -13.12 18.92
CA PHE A 384 8.58 -14.31 18.12
C PHE A 384 7.68 -15.49 18.45
N ALA A 385 7.19 -15.63 19.68
CA ALA A 385 6.20 -16.64 20.04
C ALA A 385 4.87 -16.41 19.28
N GLU A 386 4.41 -15.16 19.22
CA GLU A 386 3.25 -14.80 18.41
C GLU A 386 3.50 -15.09 16.92
N LEU A 387 4.64 -14.68 16.37
CA LEU A 387 4.98 -14.90 14.96
C LEU A 387 4.98 -16.40 14.60
N GLU A 388 5.44 -17.28 15.49
CA GLU A 388 5.37 -18.73 15.30
C GLU A 388 3.92 -19.22 15.23
N THR A 389 3.05 -18.72 16.11
CA THR A 389 1.60 -19.02 16.06
C THR A 389 0.96 -18.49 14.77
N LEU A 390 1.33 -17.29 14.30
CA LEU A 390 0.84 -16.77 13.02
C LEU A 390 1.23 -17.69 11.84
N GLY A 391 2.42 -18.32 11.91
CA GLY A 391 2.84 -19.33 10.94
C GLY A 391 1.99 -20.60 10.99
N GLU A 392 1.53 -21.03 12.16
CA GLU A 392 0.60 -22.17 12.31
C GLU A 392 -0.78 -21.82 11.75
N LEU A 393 -1.33 -20.67 12.11
CA LEU A 393 -2.63 -20.18 11.64
C LEU A 393 -2.65 -19.98 10.12
N THR A 394 -1.54 -19.55 9.54
CA THR A 394 -1.40 -19.44 8.08
C THR A 394 -1.66 -20.76 7.37
N LYS A 395 -1.13 -21.87 7.91
CA LYS A 395 -1.34 -23.20 7.32
C LYS A 395 -2.80 -23.64 7.42
N ILE A 396 -3.47 -23.32 8.53
CA ILE A 396 -4.91 -23.60 8.74
C ILE A 396 -5.73 -22.81 7.71
N ALA A 397 -5.47 -21.51 7.56
CA ALA A 397 -6.16 -20.67 6.59
C ALA A 397 -5.94 -21.14 5.14
N TRP A 398 -4.70 -21.48 4.77
CA TRP A 398 -4.41 -22.03 3.44
C TRP A 398 -5.10 -23.36 3.17
N ALA A 399 -5.28 -24.22 4.20
CA ALA A 399 -6.03 -25.47 4.06
C ALA A 399 -7.52 -25.24 3.78
N LYS A 400 -8.05 -24.07 4.15
CA LYS A 400 -9.41 -23.61 3.87
C LYS A 400 -9.49 -22.68 2.65
N ASP A 401 -8.44 -22.61 1.81
CA ASP A 401 -8.33 -21.71 0.66
C ASP A 401 -8.51 -20.20 0.99
N CYS A 402 -8.18 -19.79 2.21
CA CYS A 402 -8.16 -18.38 2.60
C CYS A 402 -6.82 -17.74 2.28
N GLN A 403 -6.85 -16.55 1.70
CA GLN A 403 -5.67 -15.72 1.42
C GLN A 403 -5.13 -15.10 2.72
N VAL A 404 -3.82 -15.12 2.92
CA VAL A 404 -3.19 -14.66 4.17
C VAL A 404 -2.02 -13.74 3.88
N MET A 405 -1.94 -12.61 4.59
CA MET A 405 -0.72 -11.86 4.85
C MET A 405 -0.48 -11.79 6.36
N ILE A 406 0.77 -11.58 6.75
CA ILE A 406 1.22 -11.54 8.15
C ILE A 406 1.56 -10.10 8.52
N GLU A 407 1.05 -9.61 9.63
CA GLU A 407 1.50 -8.32 10.16
C GLU A 407 2.86 -8.45 10.85
N GLY A 408 3.60 -7.37 10.84
CA GLY A 408 4.95 -7.32 11.35
C GLY A 408 5.29 -6.05 12.13
N PRO A 409 6.50 -5.97 12.68
CA PRO A 409 6.85 -5.12 13.80
C PRO A 409 6.77 -3.62 13.51
N GLY A 410 6.46 -2.85 14.57
CA GLY A 410 6.42 -1.39 14.54
C GLY A 410 7.74 -0.70 14.88
N HIS A 411 8.52 -1.21 15.85
CA HIS A 411 9.77 -0.58 16.32
C HIS A 411 10.92 -1.57 16.28
N VAL A 412 11.82 -1.43 15.29
CA VAL A 412 12.99 -2.33 15.15
C VAL A 412 14.20 -1.52 14.71
N PRO A 413 15.30 -1.50 15.48
CA PRO A 413 16.52 -0.82 15.08
C PRO A 413 17.14 -1.49 13.85
N MET A 414 17.79 -0.71 12.99
CA MET A 414 18.26 -1.13 11.66
C MET A 414 18.96 -2.49 11.64
N HIS A 415 19.86 -2.75 12.60
CA HIS A 415 20.65 -3.99 12.65
C HIS A 415 19.84 -5.26 12.99
N LYS A 416 18.59 -5.12 13.46
CA LYS A 416 17.69 -6.25 13.76
C LYS A 416 16.65 -6.52 12.66
N ILE A 417 16.47 -5.62 11.69
CA ILE A 417 15.42 -5.72 10.66
C ILE A 417 15.58 -6.98 9.81
N LYS A 418 16.80 -7.26 9.34
CA LYS A 418 17.07 -8.46 8.53
C LYS A 418 16.73 -9.76 9.30
N ALA A 419 17.15 -9.86 10.56
CA ALA A 419 16.87 -11.02 11.39
C ALA A 419 15.35 -11.21 11.63
N ASN A 420 14.59 -10.12 11.73
CA ASN A 420 13.13 -10.17 11.84
C ASN A 420 12.50 -10.76 10.57
N MET A 421 12.91 -10.27 9.39
CA MET A 421 12.43 -10.80 8.10
C MET A 421 12.81 -12.26 7.90
N ASP A 422 14.04 -12.65 8.24
CA ASP A 422 14.50 -14.04 8.11
C ASP A 422 13.69 -14.98 9.01
N LYS A 423 13.42 -14.59 10.26
CA LYS A 423 12.56 -15.36 11.17
C LYS A 423 11.16 -15.51 10.60
N LYS A 424 10.55 -14.43 10.07
CA LYS A 424 9.23 -14.49 9.43
C LYS A 424 9.21 -15.47 8.25
N LEU A 425 10.20 -15.40 7.36
CA LEU A 425 10.28 -16.32 6.22
C LEU A 425 10.41 -17.78 6.68
N ALA A 426 11.17 -18.03 7.74
CA ALA A 426 11.37 -19.38 8.28
C ALA A 426 10.08 -20.00 8.87
N VAL A 427 9.24 -19.20 9.53
CA VAL A 427 8.09 -19.73 10.29
C VAL A 427 6.75 -19.57 9.54
N CYS A 428 6.58 -18.53 8.73
CA CYS A 428 5.35 -18.24 7.99
C CYS A 428 5.46 -18.59 6.50
N GLY A 429 6.54 -19.22 6.06
CA GLY A 429 6.81 -19.41 4.64
C GLY A 429 6.94 -18.06 3.91
N GLU A 430 6.54 -18.03 2.65
CA GLU A 430 6.57 -16.80 1.85
C GLU A 430 5.23 -16.04 1.84
N ALA A 431 4.30 -16.32 2.76
CA ALA A 431 3.10 -15.50 2.92
C ALA A 431 3.49 -14.00 2.95
N PRO A 432 2.76 -13.10 2.27
CA PRO A 432 3.13 -11.68 2.24
C PRO A 432 3.32 -11.11 3.64
N PHE A 433 4.34 -10.26 3.82
CA PHE A 433 4.59 -9.56 5.07
C PHE A 433 4.08 -8.12 4.95
N TYR A 434 3.31 -7.67 5.93
CA TYR A 434 2.75 -6.35 6.05
C TYR A 434 3.28 -5.70 7.32
N THR A 435 4.06 -4.62 7.23
CA THR A 435 4.80 -4.07 8.37
C THR A 435 4.44 -2.62 8.67
N LEU A 436 4.36 -2.27 9.95
CA LEU A 436 4.22 -0.90 10.43
C LEU A 436 5.62 -0.26 10.52
N GLY A 437 6.08 0.36 9.46
CA GLY A 437 7.43 0.86 9.37
C GLY A 437 8.44 -0.22 8.97
N PRO A 438 9.41 -0.62 9.83
CA PRO A 438 9.51 -0.28 11.26
C PRO A 438 10.18 1.06 11.55
N LEU A 439 9.85 1.67 12.69
CA LEU A 439 10.55 2.81 13.26
C LEU A 439 11.94 2.36 13.74
N THR A 440 13.00 2.99 13.23
CA THR A 440 14.38 2.59 13.50
C THR A 440 14.97 3.20 14.77
N THR A 441 14.28 4.20 15.32
CA THR A 441 14.63 4.90 16.57
C THR A 441 13.37 5.54 17.17
N ASP A 442 13.36 5.74 18.49
CA ASP A 442 12.20 6.26 19.23
C ASP A 442 12.35 7.73 19.63
N ILE A 443 13.42 8.42 19.20
CA ILE A 443 13.79 9.76 19.72
C ILE A 443 13.16 10.93 18.97
N ALA A 444 12.30 10.68 17.98
CA ALA A 444 11.89 11.72 17.04
C ALA A 444 10.35 11.90 16.93
N PRO A 445 9.62 12.16 18.04
CA PRO A 445 8.19 12.46 17.95
C PRO A 445 7.92 13.64 17.01
N GLY A 446 6.92 13.52 16.14
CA GLY A 446 6.62 14.46 15.07
C GLY A 446 7.40 14.20 13.77
N TYR A 447 8.39 13.31 13.81
CA TYR A 447 9.18 12.86 12.65
C TYR A 447 9.13 11.34 12.47
N ASP A 448 8.16 10.68 13.07
CA ASP A 448 8.01 9.22 13.03
C ASP A 448 7.85 8.68 11.60
N HIS A 449 7.27 9.46 10.70
CA HIS A 449 7.22 9.14 9.27
C HIS A 449 8.63 9.03 8.64
N ILE A 450 9.62 9.78 9.10
CA ILE A 450 11.00 9.70 8.62
C ILE A 450 11.69 8.47 9.21
N THR A 451 11.64 8.30 10.54
CA THR A 451 12.30 7.18 11.22
C THR A 451 11.77 5.82 10.76
N SER A 452 10.47 5.75 10.51
CA SER A 452 9.81 4.56 9.98
C SER A 452 10.03 4.39 8.48
N GLY A 453 10.10 5.47 7.70
CA GLY A 453 10.42 5.43 6.28
C GLY A 453 11.79 4.80 5.99
N ILE A 454 12.79 5.04 6.86
CA ILE A 454 14.10 4.39 6.80
C ILE A 454 13.95 2.87 6.96
N GLY A 455 13.25 2.43 8.00
CA GLY A 455 13.03 1.00 8.26
C GLY A 455 12.14 0.34 7.21
N ALA A 456 11.13 1.05 6.71
CA ALA A 456 10.23 0.60 5.66
C ALA A 456 10.99 0.30 4.36
N ALA A 457 11.90 1.19 3.94
CA ALA A 457 12.74 0.96 2.77
C ALA A 457 13.63 -0.28 2.95
N MET A 458 14.23 -0.46 4.14
CA MET A 458 15.07 -1.62 4.44
C MET A 458 14.28 -2.93 4.44
N ILE A 459 13.17 -2.98 5.17
CA ILE A 459 12.40 -4.22 5.30
C ILE A 459 11.68 -4.57 3.99
N GLY A 460 11.26 -3.56 3.22
CA GLY A 460 10.73 -3.71 1.86
C GLY A 460 11.76 -4.34 0.91
N TRP A 461 13.01 -3.88 0.98
CA TRP A 461 14.12 -4.48 0.24
C TRP A 461 14.36 -5.94 0.65
N PHE A 462 14.29 -6.26 1.93
CA PHE A 462 14.46 -7.64 2.42
C PHE A 462 13.27 -8.56 2.12
N GLY A 463 12.12 -8.03 1.67
CA GLY A 463 11.02 -8.85 1.18
C GLY A 463 9.64 -8.56 1.75
N THR A 464 9.45 -7.49 2.53
CA THR A 464 8.10 -7.04 2.90
C THR A 464 7.32 -6.66 1.64
N ALA A 465 6.05 -7.09 1.58
CA ALA A 465 5.19 -6.92 0.42
C ALA A 465 4.30 -5.66 0.50
N MET A 466 3.92 -5.26 1.72
CA MET A 466 3.12 -4.08 1.97
C MET A 466 3.61 -3.35 3.22
N LEU A 467 3.58 -2.04 3.17
CA LEU A 467 4.02 -1.14 4.23
C LEU A 467 2.80 -0.37 4.76
N CYS A 468 2.59 -0.41 6.07
CA CYS A 468 1.64 0.48 6.73
C CYS A 468 2.29 1.86 6.89
N TYR A 469 1.65 2.88 6.36
CA TYR A 469 2.19 4.24 6.48
C TYR A 469 2.18 4.73 7.94
N VAL A 470 3.10 5.64 8.21
CA VAL A 470 3.19 6.40 9.46
C VAL A 470 3.14 7.88 9.10
N THR A 471 2.36 8.65 9.85
CA THR A 471 2.23 10.09 9.65
C THR A 471 3.11 10.87 10.64
N PRO A 472 3.33 12.18 10.42
CA PRO A 472 4.03 13.01 11.40
C PRO A 472 3.38 13.03 12.79
N LYS A 473 2.07 12.73 12.86
CA LYS A 473 1.29 12.71 14.11
C LYS A 473 1.22 11.35 14.81
N GLU A 474 1.98 10.36 14.34
CA GLU A 474 2.05 9.08 15.05
C GLU A 474 2.40 9.30 16.52
N HIS A 475 1.75 8.58 17.42
CA HIS A 475 1.85 8.73 18.88
C HIS A 475 1.44 10.10 19.46
N LEU A 476 1.05 11.10 18.64
CA LEU A 476 0.74 12.46 19.08
C LEU A 476 -0.71 12.87 18.87
N GLY A 477 -1.38 12.38 17.82
CA GLY A 477 -2.75 12.79 17.53
C GLY A 477 -3.32 12.24 16.24
N LEU A 478 -4.57 12.59 15.93
CA LEU A 478 -5.22 12.22 14.68
C LEU A 478 -4.62 13.01 13.52
N PRO A 479 -4.24 12.32 12.42
CA PRO A 479 -3.73 12.97 11.23
C PRO A 479 -4.83 13.76 10.50
N ASP A 480 -4.48 14.95 10.03
CA ASP A 480 -5.27 15.70 9.06
C ASP A 480 -4.90 15.30 7.62
N ARG A 481 -5.55 15.93 6.62
CA ARG A 481 -5.32 15.67 5.20
C ARG A 481 -3.85 15.85 4.78
N ASN A 482 -3.16 16.85 5.33
CA ASN A 482 -1.76 17.11 4.99
C ASN A 482 -0.84 16.05 5.60
N ASP A 483 -1.11 15.63 6.84
CA ASP A 483 -0.38 14.55 7.48
C ASP A 483 -0.52 13.23 6.70
N VAL A 484 -1.75 12.94 6.21
CA VAL A 484 -2.00 11.79 5.33
C VAL A 484 -1.15 11.88 4.07
N LYS A 485 -1.12 13.03 3.38
CA LYS A 485 -0.28 13.25 2.20
C LYS A 485 1.19 13.00 2.50
N VAL A 486 1.71 13.60 3.58
CA VAL A 486 3.12 13.45 3.99
C VAL A 486 3.44 11.98 4.27
N GLY A 487 2.58 11.27 5.01
CA GLY A 487 2.75 9.85 5.29
C GLY A 487 2.76 9.00 4.01
N VAL A 488 1.78 9.18 3.13
CA VAL A 488 1.70 8.44 1.85
C VAL A 488 2.93 8.68 0.99
N ILE A 489 3.35 9.94 0.79
CA ILE A 489 4.52 10.29 -0.02
C ILE A 489 5.79 9.68 0.58
N THR A 490 5.99 9.78 1.90
CA THR A 490 7.15 9.18 2.58
C THR A 490 7.22 7.68 2.30
N TYR A 491 6.09 6.99 2.40
CA TYR A 491 6.05 5.54 2.20
C TYR A 491 6.12 5.14 0.73
N LYS A 492 5.62 5.95 -0.21
CA LYS A 492 5.89 5.73 -1.64
C LYS A 492 7.37 5.88 -1.97
N ILE A 493 8.09 6.81 -1.32
CA ILE A 493 9.54 6.93 -1.45
C ILE A 493 10.22 5.65 -0.92
N ALA A 494 9.83 5.17 0.28
CA ALA A 494 10.39 3.96 0.88
C ALA A 494 10.14 2.71 0.02
N ALA A 495 8.90 2.53 -0.46
CA ALA A 495 8.51 1.42 -1.33
C ALA A 495 9.28 1.44 -2.66
N HIS A 496 9.36 2.61 -3.29
CA HIS A 496 10.11 2.78 -4.55
C HIS A 496 11.61 2.52 -4.38
N ALA A 497 12.22 3.00 -3.30
CA ALA A 497 13.62 2.71 -2.98
C ALA A 497 13.85 1.21 -2.77
N ALA A 498 12.92 0.51 -2.13
CA ALA A 498 12.97 -0.94 -1.96
C ALA A 498 12.84 -1.68 -3.30
N ASP A 499 11.95 -1.23 -4.19
CA ASP A 499 11.75 -1.81 -5.53
C ASP A 499 12.98 -1.64 -6.42
N LEU A 500 13.65 -0.47 -6.36
CA LEU A 500 14.95 -0.25 -7.01
C LEU A 500 16.00 -1.21 -6.46
N ALA A 501 16.14 -1.27 -5.13
CA ALA A 501 17.17 -2.06 -4.46
C ALA A 501 17.01 -3.58 -4.70
N LYS A 502 15.78 -4.08 -4.84
CA LYS A 502 15.52 -5.49 -5.16
C LYS A 502 15.63 -5.80 -6.67
N GLY A 503 15.89 -4.80 -7.50
CA GLY A 503 16.07 -4.96 -8.95
C GLY A 503 14.75 -5.14 -9.70
N HIS A 504 13.66 -4.47 -9.30
CA HIS A 504 12.41 -4.50 -10.06
C HIS A 504 12.61 -3.85 -11.43
N PRO A 505 12.28 -4.56 -12.54
CA PRO A 505 12.73 -4.17 -13.89
C PRO A 505 12.23 -2.81 -14.37
N ALA A 506 11.11 -2.32 -13.87
CA ALA A 506 10.54 -1.04 -14.32
C ALA A 506 10.73 0.10 -13.32
N ALA A 507 11.30 -0.14 -12.14
CA ALA A 507 11.41 0.87 -11.09
C ALA A 507 12.24 2.06 -11.53
N GLN A 508 13.39 1.84 -12.17
CA GLN A 508 14.35 2.90 -12.53
C GLN A 508 13.88 3.82 -13.66
N MET A 509 12.92 3.42 -14.48
CA MET A 509 12.50 4.18 -15.68
C MET A 509 12.07 5.61 -15.35
N ARG A 510 11.32 5.78 -14.26
CA ARG A 510 10.83 7.10 -13.81
C ARG A 510 11.96 7.98 -13.26
N ASP A 511 12.90 7.37 -12.50
CA ASP A 511 14.09 8.06 -11.97
C ASP A 511 14.99 8.56 -13.08
N ASP A 512 15.21 7.75 -14.12
CA ASP A 512 16.01 8.11 -15.28
C ASP A 512 15.38 9.29 -16.04
N ALA A 513 14.07 9.24 -16.28
CA ALA A 513 13.33 10.32 -16.94
C ALA A 513 13.42 11.61 -16.13
N LEU A 514 13.20 11.53 -14.80
CA LEU A 514 13.30 12.70 -13.92
C LEU A 514 14.73 13.25 -13.86
N SER A 515 15.73 12.37 -13.80
CA SER A 515 17.13 12.77 -13.74
C SER A 515 17.57 13.46 -15.04
N ARG A 516 17.12 12.99 -16.21
CA ARG A 516 17.34 13.69 -17.50
C ARG A 516 16.65 15.05 -17.50
N ALA A 517 15.37 15.12 -17.10
CA ALA A 517 14.63 16.37 -17.01
C ALA A 517 15.34 17.41 -16.12
N ARG A 518 15.84 16.96 -14.96
CA ARG A 518 16.61 17.80 -14.02
C ARG A 518 17.92 18.28 -14.64
N PHE A 519 18.65 17.41 -15.29
CA PHE A 519 19.91 17.76 -15.94
C PHE A 519 19.71 18.78 -17.05
N GLU A 520 18.63 18.64 -17.84
CA GLU A 520 18.30 19.52 -18.97
C GLU A 520 17.53 20.79 -18.58
N PHE A 521 17.34 21.03 -17.28
CA PHE A 521 16.56 22.16 -16.75
C PHE A 521 15.12 22.22 -17.27
N ARG A 522 14.52 21.08 -17.58
CA ARG A 522 13.10 20.92 -17.90
C ARG A 522 12.30 20.87 -16.60
N TRP A 523 12.16 22.02 -15.94
CA TRP A 523 11.57 22.12 -14.58
C TRP A 523 10.18 21.53 -14.51
N GLU A 524 9.32 21.82 -15.50
CA GLU A 524 7.96 21.29 -15.54
C GLU A 524 7.95 19.76 -15.56
N ASP A 525 8.80 19.13 -16.39
CA ASP A 525 8.92 17.69 -16.46
C ASP A 525 9.45 17.12 -15.14
N GLN A 526 10.44 17.80 -14.52
CA GLN A 526 10.97 17.39 -13.23
C GLN A 526 9.87 17.38 -12.15
N PHE A 527 9.02 18.40 -12.10
CA PHE A 527 7.92 18.47 -11.14
C PHE A 527 6.89 17.39 -11.45
N ASN A 528 6.44 17.28 -12.69
CA ASN A 528 5.38 16.35 -13.09
C ASN A 528 5.77 14.88 -12.94
N LEU A 529 7.05 14.55 -13.10
CA LEU A 529 7.61 13.21 -12.86
C LEU A 529 7.79 12.90 -11.37
N SER A 530 7.81 13.90 -10.48
CA SER A 530 7.96 13.67 -9.04
C SER A 530 6.73 12.98 -8.43
N LEU A 531 6.90 12.38 -7.25
CA LEU A 531 5.78 11.79 -6.49
C LEU A 531 4.80 12.86 -6.01
N ASP A 532 5.31 14.06 -5.70
CA ASP A 532 4.52 15.22 -5.29
C ASP A 532 4.85 16.44 -6.15
N PRO A 533 4.21 16.58 -7.33
CA PRO A 533 4.47 17.68 -8.24
C PRO A 533 4.07 19.06 -7.69
N GLU A 534 3.06 19.08 -6.81
CA GLU A 534 2.58 20.32 -6.22
C GLU A 534 3.60 20.91 -5.24
N THR A 535 4.13 20.09 -4.34
CA THR A 535 5.16 20.49 -3.38
C THR A 535 6.48 20.84 -4.08
N ALA A 536 6.89 20.04 -5.07
CA ALA A 536 8.13 20.30 -5.83
C ALA A 536 8.09 21.66 -6.53
N ARG A 537 6.97 21.99 -7.19
CA ARG A 537 6.75 23.30 -7.82
C ARG A 537 6.75 24.42 -6.79
N SER A 538 5.98 24.28 -5.72
CA SER A 538 5.86 25.31 -4.68
C SER A 538 7.22 25.68 -4.09
N MET A 539 8.03 24.69 -3.72
CA MET A 539 9.36 24.92 -3.16
C MET A 539 10.34 25.57 -4.13
N HIS A 540 10.24 25.23 -5.43
CA HIS A 540 11.06 25.87 -6.45
C HIS A 540 10.67 27.33 -6.66
N ASP A 541 9.37 27.61 -6.78
CA ASP A 541 8.84 28.91 -7.11
C ASP A 541 8.94 29.91 -5.95
N GLU A 542 8.86 29.43 -4.70
CA GLU A 542 8.95 30.26 -3.50
C GLU A 542 10.23 31.12 -3.46
N THR A 543 11.34 30.56 -3.92
CA THR A 543 12.66 31.20 -3.87
C THR A 543 13.03 31.92 -5.17
N LEU A 544 12.18 31.84 -6.20
CA LEU A 544 12.37 32.47 -7.52
C LEU A 544 11.16 33.31 -7.91
N PRO A 545 10.98 34.51 -7.28
CA PRO A 545 9.75 35.29 -7.40
C PRO A 545 9.52 35.92 -8.78
N LYS A 546 10.56 35.97 -9.66
CA LYS A 546 10.42 36.48 -11.02
C LYS A 546 10.15 35.33 -12.00
N GLU A 547 9.12 35.45 -12.83
CA GLU A 547 8.74 34.43 -13.82
C GLU A 547 9.90 33.99 -14.73
N ALA A 548 10.73 34.93 -15.19
CA ALA A 548 11.91 34.63 -16.00
C ALA A 548 12.94 33.72 -15.27
N HIS A 549 12.97 33.76 -13.94
CA HIS A 549 13.88 32.91 -13.17
C HIS A 549 13.35 31.51 -12.99
N LYS A 550 12.03 31.30 -13.00
CA LYS A 550 11.39 29.97 -12.83
C LYS A 550 11.70 29.00 -13.99
N VAL A 551 12.01 29.55 -15.17
CA VAL A 551 12.39 28.79 -16.37
C VAL A 551 13.89 28.85 -16.67
N ALA A 552 14.68 29.45 -15.78
CA ALA A 552 16.11 29.63 -15.99
C ALA A 552 16.90 28.29 -15.80
N HIS A 553 18.08 28.25 -16.43
CA HIS A 553 18.99 27.10 -16.32
C HIS A 553 19.81 27.12 -15.01
N PHE A 554 19.15 27.38 -13.89
CA PHE A 554 19.69 27.32 -12.53
C PHE A 554 18.52 27.38 -11.53
N CYS A 555 18.74 26.94 -10.31
CA CYS A 555 17.84 27.15 -9.18
C CYS A 555 18.46 28.16 -8.19
N SER A 556 17.67 28.57 -7.19
CA SER A 556 18.11 29.53 -6.17
C SER A 556 19.28 29.01 -5.31
N MET A 557 19.45 27.69 -5.16
CA MET A 557 20.53 27.11 -4.36
C MET A 557 21.92 27.49 -4.89
N CYS A 558 22.18 27.30 -6.18
CA CYS A 558 23.49 27.53 -6.78
C CYS A 558 23.57 28.89 -7.49
N GLY A 559 22.44 29.43 -7.94
CA GLY A 559 22.41 30.63 -8.81
C GLY A 559 23.08 30.39 -10.17
N PRO A 560 23.18 31.46 -11.00
CA PRO A 560 23.58 31.34 -12.40
C PRO A 560 25.05 30.99 -12.64
N LYS A 561 25.92 31.17 -11.64
CA LYS A 561 27.38 31.02 -11.81
C LYS A 561 27.95 29.73 -11.25
N PHE A 562 27.25 29.09 -10.30
CA PHE A 562 27.76 27.94 -9.57
C PHE A 562 26.96 26.66 -9.81
N CYS A 563 26.03 26.66 -10.76
CA CYS A 563 25.25 25.47 -11.08
C CYS A 563 26.13 24.39 -11.74
N SER A 564 26.36 23.30 -11.02
CA SER A 564 27.21 22.19 -11.48
C SER A 564 26.65 21.52 -12.75
N MET A 565 25.33 21.43 -12.89
CA MET A 565 24.70 20.86 -14.09
C MET A 565 24.98 21.73 -15.32
N ARG A 566 24.91 23.08 -15.20
CA ARG A 566 25.25 23.98 -16.28
C ARG A 566 26.73 23.85 -16.67
N ILE A 567 27.62 23.81 -15.67
CA ILE A 567 29.06 23.61 -15.91
C ILE A 567 29.29 22.25 -16.59
N SER A 568 28.54 21.22 -16.20
CA SER A 568 28.60 19.89 -16.85
C SER A 568 28.12 19.89 -18.30
N HIS A 569 27.15 20.74 -18.66
CA HIS A 569 26.78 20.95 -20.07
C HIS A 569 27.95 21.54 -20.88
N ASP A 570 28.65 22.54 -20.34
CA ASP A 570 29.80 23.14 -20.99
C ASP A 570 30.93 22.12 -21.16
N ILE A 571 31.21 21.30 -20.12
CA ILE A 571 32.20 20.22 -20.17
C ILE A 571 31.83 19.17 -21.24
N ARG A 572 30.55 18.74 -21.32
CA ARG A 572 30.10 17.79 -22.35
C ARG A 572 30.28 18.36 -23.76
N ALA A 573 29.93 19.63 -23.96
CA ALA A 573 30.07 20.29 -25.26
C ALA A 573 31.54 20.38 -25.70
N GLU A 574 32.44 20.63 -24.74
CA GLU A 574 33.88 20.73 -25.00
C GLU A 574 34.48 19.34 -25.23
N ALA A 575 34.08 18.36 -24.39
CA ALA A 575 34.47 16.95 -24.52
C ALA A 575 34.10 16.35 -25.89
N GLN A 576 32.93 16.69 -26.41
CA GLN A 576 32.50 16.25 -27.74
C GLN A 576 33.31 16.88 -28.86
N LYS A 577 33.84 18.08 -28.66
CA LYS A 577 34.71 18.76 -29.65
C LYS A 577 36.12 18.19 -29.69
N GLU A 578 36.66 17.74 -28.58
CA GLU A 578 38.07 17.36 -28.43
C GLU A 578 38.33 15.85 -28.52
N GLY A 579 37.31 15.04 -28.79
CA GLY A 579 37.48 13.60 -29.00
C GLY A 579 37.90 12.81 -27.75
N LEU A 580 37.40 13.19 -26.58
CA LEU A 580 37.65 12.50 -25.32
C LEU A 580 37.16 11.05 -25.25
N GLU A 581 36.48 10.53 -26.27
CA GLU A 581 36.27 9.08 -26.42
C GLU A 581 37.60 8.30 -26.46
N ALA A 582 38.66 8.91 -27.02
CA ALA A 582 40.00 8.35 -27.00
C ALA A 582 40.60 8.26 -25.60
N MET A 583 40.30 9.24 -24.72
CA MET A 583 40.74 9.23 -23.32
C MET A 583 39.96 8.23 -22.46
N ALA A 584 38.64 8.12 -22.67
CA ALA A 584 37.83 7.13 -22.01
C ALA A 584 38.14 5.69 -22.46
N ALA A 585 38.49 5.48 -23.74
CA ALA A 585 38.98 4.20 -24.24
C ALA A 585 40.33 3.86 -23.62
N ARG A 586 41.22 4.82 -23.49
CA ARG A 586 42.53 4.65 -22.83
C ARG A 586 42.39 4.31 -21.35
N TYR A 587 41.45 4.93 -20.63
CA TYR A 587 41.10 4.59 -19.24
C TYR A 587 40.56 3.15 -19.12
N ARG A 588 39.65 2.78 -20.00
CA ARG A 588 39.10 1.39 -20.03
C ARG A 588 40.15 0.31 -20.33
N HIS A 589 41.25 0.66 -21.02
CA HIS A 589 42.31 -0.25 -21.35
C HIS A 589 43.56 -0.15 -20.46
N GLY A 590 43.71 0.90 -19.65
CA GLY A 590 44.96 1.19 -18.96
C GLY A 590 44.94 1.20 -17.43
N GLY A 591 43.82 1.14 -16.80
CA GLY A 591 43.68 0.82 -15.36
C GLY A 591 44.11 1.88 -14.31
N ASP A 592 44.66 3.02 -14.65
CA ASP A 592 45.06 4.00 -13.67
C ASP A 592 44.13 5.25 -13.61
N LEU A 593 43.64 5.53 -12.38
CA LEU A 593 42.79 6.68 -12.04
C LEU A 593 43.52 8.04 -12.06
N TYR A 594 44.83 8.04 -12.07
CA TYR A 594 45.65 9.24 -12.03
C TYR A 594 46.67 9.24 -13.16
N ILE A 595 46.56 10.19 -14.07
CA ILE A 595 47.56 10.44 -15.13
C ILE A 595 48.41 11.65 -14.70
N PRO A 596 49.72 11.48 -14.43
CA PRO A 596 50.59 12.59 -14.11
C PRO A 596 50.61 13.64 -15.25
N ILE A 597 50.59 14.92 -14.91
CA ILE A 597 50.62 16.03 -15.88
C ILE A 597 51.71 15.88 -16.94
N ALA A 598 52.84 15.29 -16.59
CA ALA A 598 53.95 15.02 -17.51
C ALA A 598 53.64 14.00 -18.62
N GLU A 599 52.65 13.12 -18.42
CA GLU A 599 52.20 12.15 -19.46
C GLU A 599 51.04 12.72 -20.31
N ALA A 600 50.20 13.55 -19.71
CA ALA A 600 49.13 14.23 -20.42
C ALA A 600 49.65 15.18 -21.52
N ALA A 601 50.82 15.78 -21.28
CA ALA A 601 51.48 16.68 -22.26
C ALA A 601 52.16 15.97 -23.44
N LYS A 602 52.18 14.61 -23.47
CA LYS A 602 52.77 13.81 -24.53
C LYS A 602 51.74 13.20 -25.51
N THR A 603 50.48 13.58 -25.41
CA THR A 603 49.49 13.12 -26.38
C THR A 603 49.74 13.84 -27.72
N PRO A 604 49.97 13.14 -28.83
CA PRO A 604 50.17 13.78 -30.11
C PRO A 604 48.90 14.46 -30.55
N THR A 605 48.97 15.77 -30.84
CA THR A 605 47.97 16.42 -31.68
C THR A 605 47.97 15.69 -33.02
N GLY A 606 46.85 15.00 -33.34
CA GLY A 606 46.75 14.17 -34.53
C GLY A 606 47.02 14.94 -35.79
N GLU A 607 47.74 14.30 -36.69
CA GLU A 607 47.70 14.57 -38.12
C GLU A 607 46.45 13.94 -38.73
#